data_e4fb08a3a0d3235ff01f9608eb80fc38
#
_entry.id   e4fb08a3a0d3235ff01f9608eb80fc38
#
_cell.length_a   1.000
_cell.length_b   1.000
_cell.length_c   1.000
_cell.angle_alpha   90.00
_cell.angle_beta   90.00
_cell.angle_gamma   90.00
#
_symmetry.space_group_name_H-M   'P 1'
#
loop_
_entity.id
_entity.type
_entity.pdbx_description
1 polymer ?
#
loop_
_entity_poly.entity_id
_entity_poly.type
_entity_poly.pdbx_seq_one_letter_code
_entity_poly.pdbx_strand_id
1 'polypeptide(L)'
;MKAGEGDTKMSRCSVDARNSRVTSRNLNVIELARRRKRGRMKYRQLGSTGIEVSLLGFGMWPIGGTQHAGDYGNVDDDAAVAAIHRALDLGVTLFDTAPAYGNGRAESILGTALGTRRRDSVVVTKCAVHWDYAKEQWVTTSNREAILASAEQSLQRLRTDYIDVLLIHVPDPEGSPAGSMAAFRELVDSGKVRAVGVSNFTTEQLDEYRQHGSIQVQQSGYNMLDRRTETKMVPYVSANDIGFMTYGSLCHGLFSGTWNSKTSFAAGDWRSKGDVFGLPLFLGENLAKNIEMANRLKEFAESRSHTLPQLAIAWVAMHDFVGTCLAGMITPAEVEDNVTGVDWSLAPAELQEIDRILAGAAGTEGADHYVVK
;
A
#
# COMPACT_ATOMS: atom_id res chain seq x y z
N MET A 1 60.71 44.98 -35.04
CA MET A 1 60.54 46.11 -34.10
C MET A 1 59.31 45.85 -33.23
N LYS A 2 59.57 45.81 -31.91
CA LYS A 2 58.64 45.98 -30.74
C LYS A 2 57.27 45.29 -30.83
N ALA A 3 57.02 44.15 -30.14
CA ALA A 3 56.78 43.97 -28.68
C ALA A 3 55.56 44.75 -28.17
N GLY A 4 54.54 44.03 -27.74
CA GLY A 4 53.38 44.50 -26.98
C GLY A 4 52.81 43.34 -26.21
N GLU A 5 53.28 43.16 -24.97
CA GLU A 5 52.70 42.25 -23.97
C GLU A 5 51.34 42.80 -23.49
N GLY A 6 50.32 41.94 -23.42
CA GLY A 6 49.02 42.26 -22.85
C GLY A 6 48.67 41.23 -21.77
N ASP A 7 48.90 41.64 -20.54
CA ASP A 7 48.56 40.96 -19.29
C ASP A 7 47.05 40.72 -19.17
N THR A 8 46.62 39.48 -19.12
CA THR A 8 45.23 39.10 -18.80
C THR A 8 45.17 38.61 -17.36
N LYS A 9 44.73 39.52 -16.44
CA LYS A 9 44.40 39.19 -15.05
C LYS A 9 43.24 38.21 -14.99
N MET A 10 43.51 37.01 -14.52
CA MET A 10 42.48 36.06 -14.04
C MET A 10 41.85 36.59 -12.74
N SER A 11 40.62 37.08 -12.83
CA SER A 11 39.80 37.35 -11.64
C SER A 11 39.28 36.05 -11.07
N ARG A 12 39.77 35.68 -9.88
CA ARG A 12 39.22 34.61 -9.05
C ARG A 12 37.88 35.08 -8.52
N CYS A 13 36.79 34.45 -9.00
CA CYS A 13 35.46 34.56 -8.41
C CYS A 13 35.45 33.78 -7.08
N SER A 14 35.51 34.49 -5.96
CA SER A 14 35.29 33.91 -4.63
C SER A 14 33.81 33.65 -4.49
N VAL A 15 33.41 32.36 -4.57
CA VAL A 15 32.04 31.91 -4.25
C VAL A 15 31.82 32.08 -2.75
N ASP A 16 30.87 32.93 -2.42
CA ASP A 16 30.57 33.40 -1.07
C ASP A 16 30.04 32.26 -0.21
N ALA A 17 30.82 31.81 0.76
CA ALA A 17 30.50 30.75 1.73
C ALA A 17 29.30 31.10 2.66
N ARG A 18 28.70 32.29 2.50
CA ARG A 18 27.51 32.72 3.27
C ARG A 18 26.20 32.19 2.67
N ASN A 19 26.15 31.89 1.37
CA ASN A 19 24.93 31.37 0.74
C ASN A 19 24.65 29.87 1.05
N SER A 20 25.69 29.07 1.34
CA SER A 20 25.54 27.66 1.68
C SER A 20 25.01 27.41 3.09
N ARG A 21 25.25 28.33 4.04
CA ARG A 21 24.74 28.23 5.43
C ARG A 21 23.28 28.67 5.58
N VAL A 22 22.77 29.52 4.69
CA VAL A 22 21.36 29.95 4.69
C VAL A 22 20.46 28.86 4.10
N THR A 23 20.90 28.14 3.09
CA THR A 23 20.14 27.03 2.48
C THR A 23 20.03 25.82 3.39
N SER A 24 21.11 25.47 4.13
CA SER A 24 21.08 24.33 5.06
C SER A 24 20.26 24.59 6.34
N ARG A 25 20.22 25.85 6.83
CA ARG A 25 19.36 26.24 7.96
C ARG A 25 17.87 26.24 7.55
N ASN A 26 17.55 26.71 6.36
CA ASN A 26 16.16 26.71 5.88
C ASN A 26 15.64 25.28 5.58
N LEU A 27 16.48 24.39 5.09
CA LEU A 27 16.16 22.98 4.93
C LEU A 27 15.89 22.31 6.29
N ASN A 28 16.69 22.59 7.33
CA ASN A 28 16.46 22.06 8.66
C ASN A 28 15.19 22.62 9.34
N VAL A 29 14.81 23.86 9.09
CA VAL A 29 13.57 24.46 9.63
C VAL A 29 12.35 23.88 8.93
N ILE A 30 12.40 23.67 7.61
CA ILE A 30 11.33 23.03 6.85
C ILE A 30 11.20 21.56 7.25
N GLU A 31 12.30 20.84 7.43
CA GLU A 31 12.36 19.46 7.90
C GLU A 31 11.81 19.33 9.33
N LEU A 32 12.18 20.21 10.24
CA LEU A 32 11.67 20.30 11.62
C LEU A 32 10.18 20.67 11.66
N ALA A 33 9.72 21.56 10.77
CA ALA A 33 8.31 21.90 10.63
C ALA A 33 7.50 20.72 10.07
N ARG A 34 8.06 19.98 9.10
CA ARG A 34 7.49 18.73 8.59
C ARG A 34 7.42 17.66 9.69
N ARG A 35 8.49 17.48 10.47
CA ARG A 35 8.49 16.55 11.62
C ARG A 35 7.48 16.94 12.71
N ARG A 36 7.29 18.22 13.01
CA ARG A 36 6.26 18.71 13.95
C ARG A 36 4.82 18.52 13.44
N LYS A 37 4.59 18.54 12.11
CA LYS A 37 3.28 18.23 11.49
C LYS A 37 2.99 16.72 11.40
N ARG A 38 4.03 15.86 11.40
CA ARG A 38 3.90 14.40 11.26
C ARG A 38 3.31 13.70 12.51
N GLY A 39 3.11 14.40 13.63
CA GLY A 39 2.44 13.86 14.83
C GLY A 39 3.11 12.59 15.37
N ARG A 40 2.29 11.60 15.70
CA ARG A 40 2.71 10.28 16.22
C ARG A 40 3.05 9.26 15.12
N MET A 41 2.87 9.57 13.83
CA MET A 41 3.12 8.63 12.73
C MET A 41 4.56 8.12 12.72
N LYS A 42 4.72 6.81 12.68
CA LYS A 42 6.01 6.13 12.51
C LYS A 42 6.29 5.92 11.02
N TYR A 43 7.58 5.90 10.67
CA TYR A 43 8.04 5.75 9.29
C TYR A 43 9.06 4.66 9.20
N ARG A 44 9.10 3.95 8.04
CA ARG A 44 10.07 2.91 7.72
C ARG A 44 10.60 3.08 6.31
N GLN A 45 11.81 2.59 6.05
CA GLN A 45 12.31 2.41 4.69
C GLN A 45 11.56 1.25 4.04
N LEU A 46 11.16 1.43 2.79
CA LEU A 46 10.48 0.38 2.02
C LEU A 46 11.54 -0.49 1.31
N GLY A 47 12.15 -1.42 2.04
CA GLY A 47 13.25 -2.26 1.55
C GLY A 47 14.36 -1.43 0.91
N SER A 48 14.90 -1.95 -0.19
CA SER A 48 16.00 -1.33 -0.96
C SER A 48 15.59 -0.15 -1.86
N THR A 49 14.34 0.33 -1.80
CA THR A 49 13.84 1.40 -2.69
C THR A 49 14.45 2.77 -2.40
N GLY A 50 14.99 2.99 -1.20
CA GLY A 50 15.38 4.33 -0.72
C GLY A 50 14.20 5.26 -0.46
N ILE A 51 12.97 4.75 -0.42
CA ILE A 51 11.73 5.51 -0.17
C ILE A 51 11.31 5.28 1.28
N GLU A 52 11.20 6.36 2.06
CA GLU A 52 10.61 6.33 3.40
C GLU A 52 9.09 6.45 3.30
N VAL A 53 8.37 5.57 3.99
CA VAL A 53 6.91 5.51 3.99
C VAL A 53 6.34 5.53 5.40
N SER A 54 5.12 6.04 5.57
CA SER A 54 4.38 5.91 6.82
C SER A 54 4.05 4.44 7.10
N LEU A 55 4.14 4.04 8.37
CA LEU A 55 3.87 2.66 8.79
C LEU A 55 2.41 2.25 8.56
N LEU A 56 1.46 3.21 8.63
CA LEU A 56 0.11 3.05 8.10
C LEU A 56 0.05 3.66 6.70
N GLY A 57 -0.38 2.87 5.71
CA GLY A 57 -0.67 3.31 4.36
C GLY A 57 -2.18 3.38 4.10
N PHE A 58 -2.58 4.31 3.25
CA PHE A 58 -3.97 4.50 2.84
C PHE A 58 -4.30 3.57 1.66
N GLY A 59 -5.12 2.54 1.91
CA GLY A 59 -5.62 1.63 0.88
C GLY A 59 -6.83 2.22 0.15
N MET A 60 -6.71 2.45 -1.14
CA MET A 60 -7.73 3.11 -1.95
C MET A 60 -8.78 2.16 -2.56
N TRP A 61 -8.68 0.86 -2.33
CA TRP A 61 -9.62 -0.09 -2.93
C TRP A 61 -11.08 0.22 -2.59
N PRO A 62 -11.47 0.53 -1.33
CA PRO A 62 -12.87 0.88 -1.04
C PRO A 62 -13.36 2.12 -1.78
N ILE A 63 -12.47 3.05 -2.15
CA ILE A 63 -12.81 4.28 -2.89
C ILE A 63 -13.14 4.01 -4.36
N GLY A 64 -12.80 2.83 -4.89
CA GLY A 64 -13.13 2.42 -6.26
C GLY A 64 -14.63 2.51 -6.57
N GLY A 65 -15.48 2.24 -5.60
CA GLY A 65 -16.93 2.26 -5.78
C GLY A 65 -17.46 0.99 -6.46
N THR A 66 -18.59 1.08 -7.15
CA THR A 66 -19.34 -0.06 -7.71
C THR A 66 -19.27 -0.15 -9.24
N GLN A 67 -18.10 0.06 -9.84
CA GLN A 67 -17.99 0.02 -11.30
C GLN A 67 -18.07 -1.40 -11.89
N HIS A 68 -17.52 -2.41 -11.17
CA HIS A 68 -17.48 -3.81 -11.57
C HIS A 68 -17.50 -4.72 -10.33
N ALA A 69 -17.63 -6.03 -10.55
CA ALA A 69 -17.58 -7.02 -9.48
C ALA A 69 -16.26 -6.93 -8.69
N GLY A 70 -16.33 -6.95 -7.37
CA GLY A 70 -15.16 -6.88 -6.48
C GLY A 70 -15.06 -5.60 -5.65
N ASP A 71 -16.05 -4.73 -5.72
CA ASP A 71 -16.06 -3.45 -5.03
C ASP A 71 -16.78 -3.50 -3.65
N TYR A 72 -16.53 -2.48 -2.82
CA TYR A 72 -17.07 -2.36 -1.44
C TYR A 72 -18.37 -1.55 -1.36
N GLY A 73 -18.96 -1.16 -2.47
CA GLY A 73 -20.15 -0.32 -2.53
C GLY A 73 -19.87 1.15 -2.89
N ASN A 74 -20.91 1.97 -2.90
CA ASN A 74 -20.79 3.39 -3.25
C ASN A 74 -20.07 4.17 -2.17
N VAL A 75 -19.13 5.02 -2.60
CA VAL A 75 -18.41 5.96 -1.74
C VAL A 75 -18.61 7.36 -2.31
N ASP A 76 -18.90 8.30 -1.44
CA ASP A 76 -19.00 9.72 -1.76
C ASP A 76 -17.61 10.31 -2.06
N ASP A 77 -17.48 11.02 -3.18
CA ASP A 77 -16.20 11.58 -3.63
C ASP A 77 -15.65 12.64 -2.68
N ASP A 78 -16.51 13.49 -2.14
CA ASP A 78 -16.11 14.57 -1.22
C ASP A 78 -15.63 13.97 0.11
N ALA A 79 -16.31 12.93 0.60
CA ALA A 79 -15.88 12.19 1.80
C ALA A 79 -14.52 11.52 1.57
N ALA A 80 -14.30 10.89 0.40
CA ALA A 80 -13.03 10.27 0.04
C ALA A 80 -11.89 11.31 -0.04
N VAL A 81 -12.12 12.46 -0.68
CA VAL A 81 -11.16 13.56 -0.74
C VAL A 81 -10.83 14.10 0.64
N ALA A 82 -11.86 14.29 1.50
CA ALA A 82 -11.66 14.73 2.88
C ALA A 82 -10.84 13.72 3.70
N ALA A 83 -11.07 12.40 3.52
CA ALA A 83 -10.29 11.35 4.15
C ALA A 83 -8.81 11.38 3.72
N ILE A 84 -8.53 11.54 2.41
CA ILE A 84 -7.18 11.67 1.88
C ILE A 84 -6.48 12.91 2.47
N HIS A 85 -7.14 14.06 2.50
CA HIS A 85 -6.57 15.26 3.11
C HIS A 85 -6.30 15.06 4.60
N ARG A 86 -7.22 14.43 5.33
CA ARG A 86 -7.05 14.15 6.75
C ARG A 86 -5.88 13.19 7.00
N ALA A 87 -5.70 12.17 6.16
CA ALA A 87 -4.58 11.25 6.22
C ALA A 87 -3.24 11.97 6.06
N LEU A 88 -3.13 12.84 5.05
CA LEU A 88 -1.93 13.68 4.84
C LEU A 88 -1.65 14.59 6.05
N ASP A 89 -2.70 15.16 6.68
CA ASP A 89 -2.55 16.05 7.84
C ASP A 89 -2.08 15.31 9.08
N LEU A 90 -2.44 14.03 9.21
CA LEU A 90 -2.01 13.13 10.29
C LEU A 90 -0.68 12.42 10.01
N GLY A 91 -0.05 12.69 8.87
CA GLY A 91 1.29 12.18 8.55
C GLY A 91 1.31 10.86 7.78
N VAL A 92 0.17 10.36 7.31
CA VAL A 92 0.15 9.27 6.33
C VAL A 92 0.76 9.78 5.03
N THR A 93 1.81 9.12 4.56
CA THR A 93 2.49 9.51 3.33
C THR A 93 2.25 8.54 2.18
N LEU A 94 1.93 7.28 2.45
CA LEU A 94 1.74 6.27 1.42
C LEU A 94 0.26 6.09 1.09
N PHE A 95 -0.05 6.15 -0.22
CA PHE A 95 -1.37 5.92 -0.82
C PHE A 95 -1.25 4.80 -1.86
N ASP A 96 -1.94 3.70 -1.61
CA ASP A 96 -1.97 2.52 -2.49
C ASP A 96 -3.26 2.48 -3.30
N THR A 97 -3.14 2.55 -4.61
CA THR A 97 -4.23 2.51 -5.57
C THR A 97 -3.99 1.48 -6.70
N ALA A 98 -4.89 1.40 -7.66
CA ALA A 98 -4.75 0.59 -8.88
C ALA A 98 -5.71 1.05 -9.97
N PRO A 99 -5.40 0.81 -11.27
CA PRO A 99 -6.36 0.96 -12.38
C PRO A 99 -7.62 0.12 -12.18
N ALA A 100 -7.49 -1.07 -11.57
CA ALA A 100 -8.61 -1.96 -11.29
C ALA A 100 -9.61 -1.40 -10.27
N TYR A 101 -9.20 -0.45 -9.40
CA TYR A 101 -10.08 0.09 -8.37
C TYR A 101 -11.08 1.10 -8.96
N GLY A 102 -12.31 0.62 -9.19
CA GLY A 102 -13.35 1.38 -9.85
C GLY A 102 -12.99 1.81 -11.28
N ASN A 103 -12.23 0.96 -12.01
CA ASN A 103 -11.76 1.24 -13.37
C ASN A 103 -11.06 2.61 -13.51
N GLY A 104 -10.13 2.89 -12.60
CA GLY A 104 -9.34 4.12 -12.56
C GLY A 104 -9.97 5.27 -11.78
N ARG A 105 -11.18 5.09 -11.21
CA ARG A 105 -11.84 6.10 -10.36
C ARG A 105 -10.99 6.44 -9.14
N ALA A 106 -10.48 5.42 -8.43
CA ALA A 106 -9.65 5.64 -7.24
C ALA A 106 -8.39 6.46 -7.56
N GLU A 107 -7.70 6.19 -8.67
CA GLU A 107 -6.55 6.99 -9.12
C GLU A 107 -6.94 8.44 -9.45
N SER A 108 -8.09 8.65 -10.10
CA SER A 108 -8.57 9.98 -10.47
C SER A 108 -8.93 10.84 -9.25
N ILE A 109 -9.58 10.24 -8.24
CA ILE A 109 -9.88 10.88 -6.96
C ILE A 109 -8.58 11.22 -6.22
N LEU A 110 -7.62 10.27 -6.14
CA LEU A 110 -6.33 10.50 -5.51
C LEU A 110 -5.57 11.64 -6.19
N GLY A 111 -5.48 11.64 -7.52
CA GLY A 111 -4.80 12.69 -8.28
C GLY A 111 -5.41 14.08 -8.04
N THR A 112 -6.74 14.15 -7.93
CA THR A 112 -7.44 15.40 -7.59
C THR A 112 -7.15 15.84 -6.16
N ALA A 113 -7.24 14.93 -5.19
CA ALA A 113 -7.04 15.22 -3.78
C ALA A 113 -5.59 15.63 -3.45
N LEU A 114 -4.61 14.97 -4.06
CA LEU A 114 -3.21 15.29 -3.82
C LEU A 114 -2.82 16.69 -4.34
N GLY A 115 -3.20 17.03 -5.56
CA GLY A 115 -2.92 18.35 -6.15
C GLY A 115 -1.48 18.82 -5.88
N THR A 116 -1.33 19.97 -5.25
CA THR A 116 -0.02 20.54 -4.88
C THR A 116 0.72 19.76 -3.78
N ARG A 117 0.03 18.85 -3.07
CA ARG A 117 0.60 17.98 -2.02
C ARG A 117 1.19 16.68 -2.57
N ARG A 118 1.17 16.46 -3.91
CA ARG A 118 1.71 15.25 -4.55
C ARG A 118 3.15 14.93 -4.09
N ARG A 119 3.97 15.93 -3.87
CA ARG A 119 5.36 15.77 -3.42
C ARG A 119 5.51 15.36 -1.94
N ASP A 120 4.47 15.49 -1.16
CA ASP A 120 4.44 15.07 0.25
C ASP A 120 3.95 13.65 0.42
N SER A 121 3.62 12.96 -0.69
CA SER A 121 3.06 11.62 -0.72
C SER A 121 3.92 10.64 -1.52
N VAL A 122 3.82 9.37 -1.17
CA VAL A 122 4.31 8.21 -1.91
C VAL A 122 3.10 7.52 -2.53
N VAL A 123 3.01 7.54 -3.84
CA VAL A 123 1.91 6.90 -4.58
C VAL A 123 2.37 5.56 -5.09
N VAL A 124 1.67 4.51 -4.65
CA VAL A 124 1.78 3.16 -5.18
C VAL A 124 0.59 2.89 -6.06
N THR A 125 0.83 2.51 -7.30
CA THR A 125 -0.22 2.00 -8.18
C THR A 125 0.22 0.71 -8.85
N LYS A 126 -0.67 0.10 -9.62
CA LYS A 126 -0.46 -1.25 -10.16
C LYS A 126 -0.71 -1.28 -11.66
N CYS A 127 -0.26 -2.33 -12.31
CA CYS A 127 -0.50 -2.60 -13.74
C CYS A 127 -0.93 -4.06 -13.94
N ALA A 128 -1.12 -4.44 -15.18
CA ALA A 128 -1.46 -5.76 -15.68
C ALA A 128 -2.93 -6.17 -15.54
N VAL A 129 -3.67 -5.75 -14.51
CA VAL A 129 -5.09 -6.09 -14.35
C VAL A 129 -5.98 -5.00 -14.96
N HIS A 130 -6.89 -5.38 -15.85
CA HIS A 130 -7.85 -4.47 -16.46
C HIS A 130 -9.17 -5.19 -16.78
N TRP A 131 -10.23 -4.40 -16.97
CA TRP A 131 -11.54 -4.93 -17.39
C TRP A 131 -11.59 -5.09 -18.90
N ASP A 132 -11.85 -6.31 -19.38
CA ASP A 132 -12.10 -6.58 -20.81
C ASP A 132 -13.60 -6.40 -21.09
N TYR A 133 -13.96 -5.30 -21.73
CA TYR A 133 -15.36 -4.98 -22.06
C TYR A 133 -15.99 -5.94 -23.06
N ALA A 134 -15.19 -6.62 -23.90
CA ALA A 134 -15.71 -7.57 -24.89
C ALA A 134 -16.04 -8.91 -24.24
N LYS A 135 -15.32 -9.29 -23.20
CA LYS A 135 -15.49 -10.55 -22.45
C LYS A 135 -16.26 -10.35 -21.15
N GLU A 136 -16.51 -9.09 -20.75
CA GLU A 136 -17.15 -8.73 -19.47
C GLU A 136 -16.48 -9.39 -18.27
N GLN A 137 -15.14 -9.38 -18.25
CA GLN A 137 -14.35 -10.00 -17.17
C GLN A 137 -13.05 -9.24 -16.89
N TRP A 138 -12.52 -9.45 -15.70
CA TRP A 138 -11.16 -9.06 -15.38
C TRP A 138 -10.16 -9.95 -16.12
N VAL A 139 -9.15 -9.35 -16.72
CA VAL A 139 -8.04 -10.05 -17.38
C VAL A 139 -6.70 -9.53 -16.87
N THR A 140 -5.70 -10.39 -16.91
CA THR A 140 -4.32 -10.05 -16.58
C THR A 140 -3.48 -10.08 -17.83
N THR A 141 -2.73 -9.01 -18.09
CA THR A 141 -1.81 -8.91 -19.23
C THR A 141 -0.57 -8.13 -18.80
N SER A 142 0.55 -8.83 -18.64
CA SER A 142 1.82 -8.26 -18.15
C SER A 142 2.91 -8.19 -19.23
N ASN A 143 2.55 -8.16 -20.50
CA ASN A 143 3.53 -7.91 -21.55
C ASN A 143 4.02 -6.46 -21.52
N ARG A 144 5.15 -6.19 -22.18
CA ARG A 144 5.82 -4.89 -22.15
C ARG A 144 4.87 -3.75 -22.57
N GLU A 145 4.16 -3.90 -23.65
CA GLU A 145 3.28 -2.87 -24.22
C GLU A 145 2.11 -2.54 -23.26
N ALA A 146 1.50 -3.56 -22.65
CA ALA A 146 0.40 -3.39 -21.70
C ALA A 146 0.87 -2.68 -20.43
N ILE A 147 2.05 -3.01 -19.88
CA ILE A 147 2.62 -2.35 -18.70
C ILE A 147 2.91 -0.88 -19.00
N LEU A 148 3.54 -0.57 -20.13
CA LEU A 148 3.83 0.81 -20.53
C LEU A 148 2.55 1.63 -20.70
N ALA A 149 1.56 1.09 -21.43
CA ALA A 149 0.29 1.75 -21.64
C ALA A 149 -0.48 1.97 -20.32
N SER A 150 -0.47 0.99 -19.42
CA SER A 150 -1.10 1.10 -18.09
C SER A 150 -0.45 2.20 -17.25
N ALA A 151 0.88 2.27 -17.24
CA ALA A 151 1.62 3.30 -16.51
C ALA A 151 1.29 4.72 -17.03
N GLU A 152 1.25 4.93 -18.34
CA GLU A 152 0.88 6.21 -18.94
C GLU A 152 -0.55 6.63 -18.55
N GLN A 153 -1.50 5.72 -18.61
CA GLN A 153 -2.89 5.97 -18.20
C GLN A 153 -2.99 6.30 -16.71
N SER A 154 -2.21 5.62 -15.85
CA SER A 154 -2.15 5.90 -14.42
C SER A 154 -1.57 7.29 -14.14
N LEU A 155 -0.49 7.69 -14.82
CA LEU A 155 0.07 9.04 -14.73
C LEU A 155 -0.95 10.13 -15.08
N GLN A 156 -1.75 9.90 -16.13
CA GLN A 156 -2.81 10.83 -16.54
C GLN A 156 -3.91 10.95 -15.47
N ARG A 157 -4.43 9.81 -14.95
CA ARG A 157 -5.48 9.81 -13.91
C ARG A 157 -4.98 10.40 -12.61
N LEU A 158 -3.75 10.09 -12.21
CA LEU A 158 -3.09 10.61 -11.01
C LEU A 158 -2.63 12.09 -11.16
N ARG A 159 -2.70 12.65 -12.37
CA ARG A 159 -2.28 14.04 -12.68
C ARG A 159 -0.86 14.35 -12.23
N THR A 160 0.06 13.44 -12.49
CA THR A 160 1.47 13.52 -12.09
C THR A 160 2.38 13.04 -13.20
N ASP A 161 3.63 13.45 -13.18
CA ASP A 161 4.67 13.04 -14.12
C ASP A 161 5.50 11.83 -13.64
N TYR A 162 5.27 11.37 -12.39
CA TYR A 162 5.96 10.20 -11.83
C TYR A 162 5.08 9.39 -10.87
N ILE A 163 5.36 8.09 -10.79
CA ILE A 163 4.82 7.11 -9.84
C ILE A 163 5.96 6.72 -8.89
N ASP A 164 5.72 6.68 -7.58
CA ASP A 164 6.76 6.30 -6.63
C ASP A 164 7.03 4.81 -6.66
N VAL A 165 5.98 3.97 -6.70
CA VAL A 165 6.11 2.51 -6.81
C VAL A 165 5.06 1.97 -7.78
N LEU A 166 5.50 1.22 -8.79
CA LEU A 166 4.62 0.52 -9.73
C LEU A 166 4.71 -0.99 -9.49
N LEU A 167 3.56 -1.64 -9.29
CA LEU A 167 3.50 -3.09 -9.03
C LEU A 167 2.78 -3.83 -10.17
N ILE A 168 3.23 -5.03 -10.53
CA ILE A 168 2.34 -5.99 -11.20
C ILE A 168 1.31 -6.45 -10.16
N HIS A 169 0.01 -6.29 -10.46
CA HIS A 169 -1.07 -6.46 -9.48
C HIS A 169 -1.26 -7.91 -9.05
N VAL A 170 -1.21 -8.81 -10.01
CA VAL A 170 -1.24 -10.27 -9.80
C VAL A 170 -0.35 -10.95 -10.85
N PRO A 171 0.15 -12.16 -10.60
CA PRO A 171 0.90 -12.92 -11.59
C PRO A 171 0.07 -13.12 -12.86
N ASP A 172 0.69 -12.97 -14.01
CA ASP A 172 0.11 -13.31 -15.31
C ASP A 172 0.63 -14.70 -15.73
N PRO A 173 -0.22 -15.73 -15.77
CA PRO A 173 0.22 -17.08 -16.12
C PRO A 173 0.79 -17.22 -17.55
N GLU A 174 0.40 -16.31 -18.47
CA GLU A 174 0.86 -16.27 -19.86
C GLU A 174 1.88 -15.16 -20.08
N GLY A 175 2.26 -14.43 -19.00
CA GLY A 175 3.16 -13.29 -19.06
C GLY A 175 4.60 -13.68 -19.31
N SER A 176 5.37 -12.74 -19.84
CA SER A 176 6.81 -12.88 -20.02
C SER A 176 7.57 -12.12 -18.93
N PRO A 177 8.22 -12.79 -17.98
CA PRO A 177 9.06 -12.11 -16.98
C PRO A 177 10.07 -11.14 -17.59
N ALA A 178 10.76 -11.57 -18.66
CA ALA A 178 11.71 -10.74 -19.39
C ALA A 178 11.05 -9.49 -20.01
N GLY A 179 9.85 -9.63 -20.60
CA GLY A 179 9.09 -8.54 -21.18
C GLY A 179 8.61 -7.53 -20.12
N SER A 180 8.05 -8.04 -19.01
CA SER A 180 7.63 -7.22 -17.89
C SER A 180 8.79 -6.42 -17.28
N MET A 181 9.93 -7.07 -17.06
CA MET A 181 11.11 -6.42 -16.49
C MET A 181 11.77 -5.43 -17.45
N ALA A 182 11.67 -5.65 -18.77
CA ALA A 182 12.09 -4.66 -19.77
C ALA A 182 11.24 -3.38 -19.72
N ALA A 183 9.90 -3.52 -19.58
CA ALA A 183 9.00 -2.38 -19.36
C ALA A 183 9.34 -1.60 -18.08
N PHE A 184 9.54 -2.30 -16.98
CA PHE A 184 9.92 -1.68 -15.71
C PHE A 184 11.22 -0.89 -15.81
N ARG A 185 12.24 -1.44 -16.48
CA ARG A 185 13.51 -0.74 -16.70
C ARG A 185 13.31 0.55 -17.50
N GLU A 186 12.55 0.50 -18.59
CA GLU A 186 12.24 1.68 -19.41
C GLU A 186 11.52 2.76 -18.61
N LEU A 187 10.54 2.40 -17.78
CA LEU A 187 9.82 3.34 -16.92
C LEU A 187 10.71 3.97 -15.85
N VAL A 188 11.64 3.20 -15.29
CA VAL A 188 12.62 3.71 -14.32
C VAL A 188 13.64 4.60 -15.00
N ASP A 189 14.22 4.17 -16.12
CA ASP A 189 15.22 4.94 -16.87
C ASP A 189 14.67 6.27 -17.40
N SER A 190 13.38 6.32 -17.76
CA SER A 190 12.69 7.55 -18.15
C SER A 190 12.29 8.45 -16.98
N GLY A 191 12.47 8.01 -15.73
CA GLY A 191 12.08 8.75 -14.52
C GLY A 191 10.57 8.77 -14.23
N LYS A 192 9.76 8.02 -15.00
CA LYS A 192 8.31 7.91 -14.78
C LYS A 192 7.95 7.06 -13.57
N VAL A 193 8.82 6.12 -13.18
CA VAL A 193 8.65 5.25 -12.00
C VAL A 193 9.94 5.29 -11.18
N ARG A 194 9.82 5.40 -9.85
CA ARG A 194 10.99 5.44 -8.96
C ARG A 194 11.42 4.06 -8.49
N ALA A 195 10.46 3.19 -8.19
CA ALA A 195 10.70 1.81 -7.75
C ALA A 195 9.66 0.86 -8.32
N VAL A 196 10.01 -0.39 -8.49
CA VAL A 196 9.14 -1.41 -9.08
C VAL A 196 9.01 -2.62 -8.17
N GLY A 197 7.90 -3.31 -8.31
CA GLY A 197 7.61 -4.49 -7.52
C GLY A 197 6.46 -5.30 -8.07
N VAL A 198 5.99 -6.22 -7.24
CA VAL A 198 4.90 -7.13 -7.59
C VAL A 198 3.94 -7.30 -6.41
N SER A 199 2.74 -7.82 -6.68
CA SER A 199 1.75 -8.16 -5.68
C SER A 199 1.25 -9.58 -5.91
N ASN A 200 1.06 -10.34 -4.82
CA ASN A 200 0.50 -11.70 -4.86
C ASN A 200 1.38 -12.75 -5.57
N PHE A 201 2.67 -12.50 -5.69
CA PHE A 201 3.62 -13.45 -6.26
C PHE A 201 4.05 -14.48 -5.22
N THR A 202 4.40 -15.69 -5.67
CA THR A 202 5.13 -16.69 -4.86
C THR A 202 6.62 -16.39 -4.86
N THR A 203 7.37 -17.04 -3.98
CA THR A 203 8.84 -16.93 -3.95
C THR A 203 9.49 -17.43 -5.24
N GLU A 204 8.94 -18.48 -5.84
CA GLU A 204 9.41 -19.06 -7.10
C GLU A 204 9.20 -18.08 -8.26
N GLN A 205 8.05 -17.41 -8.32
CA GLN A 205 7.79 -16.36 -9.30
C GLN A 205 8.69 -15.14 -9.10
N LEU A 206 8.96 -14.76 -7.85
CA LEU A 206 9.95 -13.71 -7.55
C LEU A 206 11.34 -14.08 -8.07
N ASP A 207 11.80 -15.31 -7.85
CA ASP A 207 13.09 -15.79 -8.35
C ASP A 207 13.16 -15.74 -9.88
N GLU A 208 12.08 -16.14 -10.57
CA GLU A 208 11.99 -16.08 -12.02
C GLU A 208 12.12 -14.64 -12.55
N TYR A 209 11.32 -13.71 -12.01
CA TYR A 209 11.35 -12.31 -12.45
C TYR A 209 12.68 -11.63 -12.13
N ARG A 210 13.29 -11.94 -10.99
CA ARG A 210 14.58 -11.38 -10.57
C ARG A 210 15.76 -11.82 -11.44
N GLN A 211 15.64 -12.87 -12.22
CA GLN A 211 16.64 -13.21 -13.26
C GLN A 211 16.71 -12.14 -14.36
N HIS A 212 15.67 -11.32 -14.52
CA HIS A 212 15.55 -10.31 -15.57
C HIS A 212 15.68 -8.87 -15.06
N GLY A 213 15.73 -8.65 -13.75
CA GLY A 213 15.86 -7.32 -13.16
C GLY A 213 15.57 -7.28 -11.68
N SER A 214 15.62 -6.09 -11.07
CA SER A 214 15.37 -5.90 -9.65
C SER A 214 13.88 -5.82 -9.35
N ILE A 215 13.40 -6.61 -8.40
CA ILE A 215 12.12 -6.45 -7.72
C ILE A 215 12.40 -5.90 -6.32
N GLN A 216 11.89 -4.71 -6.04
CA GLN A 216 12.20 -3.97 -4.81
C GLN A 216 11.07 -4.02 -3.79
N VAL A 217 9.83 -4.33 -4.22
CA VAL A 217 8.64 -4.34 -3.36
C VAL A 217 7.79 -5.58 -3.65
N GLN A 218 7.33 -6.24 -2.58
CA GLN A 218 6.29 -7.27 -2.60
C GLN A 218 5.09 -6.79 -1.78
N GLN A 219 3.88 -6.91 -2.34
CA GLN A 219 2.63 -6.63 -1.64
C GLN A 219 1.79 -7.90 -1.50
N SER A 220 1.42 -8.28 -0.27
CA SER A 220 0.64 -9.50 0.00
C SER A 220 -0.40 -9.29 1.09
N GLY A 221 -1.41 -10.15 1.15
CA GLY A 221 -2.34 -10.23 2.26
C GLY A 221 -1.62 -10.61 3.55
N TYR A 222 -1.89 -9.89 4.65
CA TYR A 222 -1.39 -10.22 5.97
C TYR A 222 -2.22 -9.57 7.07
N ASN A 223 -2.73 -10.37 7.97
CA ASN A 223 -3.47 -9.94 9.16
C ASN A 223 -3.52 -11.06 10.19
N MET A 224 -4.18 -10.85 11.32
CA MET A 224 -4.27 -11.84 12.40
C MET A 224 -4.84 -13.20 11.97
N LEU A 225 -5.69 -13.27 10.91
CA LEU A 225 -6.26 -14.53 10.40
C LEU A 225 -5.58 -15.04 9.13
N ASP A 226 -4.91 -14.18 8.39
CA ASP A 226 -4.14 -14.58 7.20
C ASP A 226 -2.65 -14.40 7.47
N ARG A 227 -2.01 -15.47 7.91
CA ARG A 227 -0.59 -15.52 8.28
C ARG A 227 0.23 -16.38 7.31
N ARG A 228 -0.34 -16.77 6.17
CA ARG A 228 0.28 -17.67 5.18
C ARG A 228 1.65 -17.20 4.70
N THR A 229 1.86 -15.89 4.62
CA THR A 229 3.12 -15.31 4.19
C THR A 229 4.30 -15.50 5.15
N GLU A 230 4.03 -15.85 6.42
CA GLU A 230 5.08 -15.98 7.45
C GLU A 230 6.06 -17.14 7.15
N THR A 231 5.61 -18.20 6.49
CA THR A 231 6.40 -19.43 6.30
C THR A 231 7.46 -19.31 5.21
N LYS A 232 7.13 -18.66 4.08
CA LYS A 232 8.02 -18.56 2.92
C LYS A 232 8.31 -17.11 2.52
N MET A 233 7.26 -16.29 2.33
CA MET A 233 7.41 -14.96 1.78
C MET A 233 8.18 -14.03 2.72
N VAL A 234 7.85 -14.00 4.01
CA VAL A 234 8.52 -13.13 4.99
C VAL A 234 10.02 -13.42 5.09
N PRO A 235 10.48 -14.69 5.26
CA PRO A 235 11.90 -14.99 5.22
C PRO A 235 12.56 -14.59 3.90
N TYR A 236 11.87 -14.79 2.77
CA TYR A 236 12.39 -14.45 1.45
C TYR A 236 12.61 -12.94 1.27
N VAL A 237 11.60 -12.12 1.56
CA VAL A 237 11.71 -10.66 1.40
C VAL A 237 12.75 -10.07 2.36
N SER A 238 12.83 -10.60 3.59
CA SER A 238 13.83 -10.17 4.57
C SER A 238 15.26 -10.49 4.14
N ALA A 239 15.48 -11.68 3.59
CA ALA A 239 16.81 -12.10 3.11
C ALA A 239 17.28 -11.32 1.87
N ASN A 240 16.35 -10.73 1.11
CA ASN A 240 16.61 -10.07 -0.16
C ASN A 240 16.44 -8.55 -0.13
N ASP A 241 16.21 -7.95 1.05
CA ASP A 241 15.94 -6.50 1.25
C ASP A 241 14.81 -5.98 0.33
N ILE A 242 13.75 -6.79 0.17
CA ILE A 242 12.55 -6.45 -0.57
C ILE A 242 11.55 -5.81 0.40
N GLY A 243 11.08 -4.59 0.10
CA GLY A 243 10.08 -3.91 0.90
C GLY A 243 8.76 -4.68 0.92
N PHE A 244 8.24 -4.98 2.11
CA PHE A 244 7.02 -5.74 2.26
C PHE A 244 5.85 -4.85 2.66
N MET A 245 4.86 -4.75 1.79
CA MET A 245 3.60 -4.04 2.01
C MET A 245 2.50 -5.05 2.30
N THR A 246 1.70 -4.79 3.32
CA THR A 246 0.60 -5.70 3.66
C THR A 246 -0.74 -5.07 3.35
N TYR A 247 -1.65 -5.81 2.68
CA TYR A 247 -3.04 -5.41 2.53
C TYR A 247 -3.97 -6.33 3.36
N GLY A 248 -5.24 -5.94 3.46
CA GLY A 248 -6.22 -6.69 4.24
C GLY A 248 -5.99 -6.62 5.75
N SER A 249 -5.28 -5.59 6.26
CA SER A 249 -4.93 -5.46 7.69
C SER A 249 -6.17 -5.47 8.59
N LEU A 250 -7.32 -4.97 8.12
CA LEU A 250 -8.61 -5.03 8.82
C LEU A 250 -9.44 -6.29 8.45
N CYS A 251 -8.81 -7.32 7.91
CA CYS A 251 -9.45 -8.57 7.48
C CYS A 251 -10.71 -8.30 6.65
N HIS A 252 -10.59 -7.42 5.64
CA HIS A 252 -11.65 -7.07 4.69
C HIS A 252 -12.95 -6.57 5.33
N GLY A 253 -12.85 -5.96 6.50
CA GLY A 253 -13.95 -5.38 7.26
C GLY A 253 -14.36 -6.18 8.50
N LEU A 254 -13.91 -7.41 8.67
CA LEU A 254 -14.18 -8.20 9.89
C LEU A 254 -13.67 -7.49 11.15
N PHE A 255 -12.52 -6.84 11.07
CA PHE A 255 -11.92 -6.09 12.18
C PHE A 255 -12.32 -4.60 12.19
N SER A 256 -13.37 -4.21 11.46
CA SER A 256 -13.94 -2.86 11.56
C SER A 256 -14.62 -2.57 12.90
N GLY A 257 -14.96 -3.61 13.66
CA GLY A 257 -15.72 -3.49 14.91
C GLY A 257 -17.23 -3.24 14.72
N THR A 258 -17.73 -3.24 13.47
CA THR A 258 -19.14 -2.95 13.15
C THR A 258 -19.96 -4.20 12.85
N TRP A 259 -19.33 -5.35 12.59
CA TRP A 259 -20.04 -6.58 12.23
C TRP A 259 -20.67 -7.25 13.44
N ASN A 260 -21.82 -7.88 13.21
CA ASN A 260 -22.59 -8.59 14.23
C ASN A 260 -23.35 -9.78 13.62
N SER A 261 -24.16 -10.48 14.41
CA SER A 261 -24.92 -11.66 13.97
C SER A 261 -25.91 -11.43 12.81
N LYS A 262 -26.20 -10.16 12.47
CA LYS A 262 -27.07 -9.77 11.34
C LYS A 262 -26.28 -9.35 10.11
N THR A 263 -24.94 -9.37 10.17
CA THR A 263 -24.10 -8.98 9.05
C THR A 263 -24.32 -9.93 7.88
N SER A 264 -24.62 -9.35 6.73
CA SER A 264 -24.76 -10.05 5.44
C SER A 264 -24.22 -9.17 4.34
N PHE A 265 -23.86 -9.79 3.22
CA PHE A 265 -23.30 -9.09 2.07
C PHE A 265 -24.32 -9.06 0.93
N ALA A 266 -24.41 -7.93 0.22
CA ALA A 266 -25.20 -7.84 -0.99
C ALA A 266 -24.66 -8.80 -2.05
N ALA A 267 -25.51 -9.22 -3.01
CA ALA A 267 -25.11 -10.20 -4.05
C ALA A 267 -23.94 -9.70 -4.93
N GLY A 268 -23.76 -8.38 -5.09
CA GLY A 268 -22.65 -7.78 -5.84
C GLY A 268 -21.38 -7.55 -4.99
N ASP A 269 -21.44 -7.72 -3.70
CA ASP A 269 -20.29 -7.63 -2.82
C ASP A 269 -19.46 -8.91 -2.95
N TRP A 270 -18.19 -8.79 -3.28
CA TRP A 270 -17.31 -9.94 -3.48
C TRP A 270 -17.21 -10.86 -2.23
N ARG A 271 -17.40 -10.29 -1.03
CA ARG A 271 -17.38 -11.03 0.24
C ARG A 271 -18.55 -11.99 0.38
N SER A 272 -19.63 -11.80 -0.40
CA SER A 272 -20.79 -12.71 -0.44
C SER A 272 -20.42 -14.12 -0.90
N LYS A 273 -19.30 -14.27 -1.63
CA LYS A 273 -18.76 -15.59 -2.04
C LYS A 273 -18.18 -16.39 -0.88
N GLY A 274 -17.88 -15.73 0.26
CA GLY A 274 -17.35 -16.34 1.47
C GLY A 274 -15.87 -16.71 1.41
N ASP A 275 -15.28 -16.78 0.23
CA ASP A 275 -13.85 -17.00 0.03
C ASP A 275 -13.10 -15.67 0.05
N VAL A 276 -12.08 -15.58 0.88
CA VAL A 276 -11.21 -14.41 1.00
C VAL A 276 -9.82 -14.78 0.51
N PHE A 277 -9.60 -14.67 -0.79
CA PHE A 277 -8.33 -14.96 -1.43
C PHE A 277 -7.78 -16.37 -1.13
N GLY A 278 -8.67 -17.37 -1.21
CA GLY A 278 -8.35 -18.76 -0.93
C GLY A 278 -8.52 -19.19 0.53
N LEU A 279 -9.01 -18.30 1.40
CA LEU A 279 -9.40 -18.62 2.76
C LEU A 279 -10.92 -18.55 2.89
N PRO A 280 -11.61 -19.62 3.31
CA PRO A 280 -13.08 -19.66 3.46
C PRO A 280 -13.55 -18.94 4.73
N LEU A 281 -13.01 -17.72 5.00
CA LEU A 281 -13.24 -16.98 6.24
C LEU A 281 -14.72 -16.61 6.47
N PHE A 282 -15.46 -16.35 5.39
CA PHE A 282 -16.86 -15.91 5.46
C PHE A 282 -17.84 -16.94 4.90
N LEU A 283 -17.37 -18.15 4.61
CA LEU A 283 -18.20 -19.22 4.04
C LEU A 283 -19.02 -19.92 5.12
N GLY A 284 -20.34 -19.99 4.95
CA GLY A 284 -21.24 -20.73 5.82
C GLY A 284 -21.12 -20.32 7.30
N GLU A 285 -20.89 -21.29 8.18
CA GLU A 285 -20.75 -21.06 9.62
C GLU A 285 -19.49 -20.29 10.03
N ASN A 286 -18.46 -20.23 9.15
CA ASN A 286 -17.22 -19.56 9.49
C ASN A 286 -17.44 -18.06 9.72
N LEU A 287 -18.33 -17.42 8.96
CA LEU A 287 -18.65 -16.00 9.17
C LEU A 287 -19.13 -15.73 10.59
N ALA A 288 -20.07 -16.54 11.09
CA ALA A 288 -20.61 -16.37 12.45
C ALA A 288 -19.53 -16.59 13.52
N LYS A 289 -18.72 -17.65 13.40
CA LYS A 289 -17.61 -17.94 14.31
C LYS A 289 -16.56 -16.84 14.31
N ASN A 290 -16.22 -16.30 13.14
CA ASN A 290 -15.24 -15.25 13.01
C ASN A 290 -15.77 -13.90 13.52
N ILE A 291 -17.06 -13.62 13.39
CA ILE A 291 -17.68 -12.44 14.03
C ILE A 291 -17.66 -12.56 15.56
N GLU A 292 -17.95 -13.73 16.12
CA GLU A 292 -17.88 -13.97 17.57
C GLU A 292 -16.43 -13.77 18.07
N MET A 293 -15.46 -14.35 17.40
CA MET A 293 -14.05 -14.16 17.70
C MET A 293 -13.65 -12.67 17.60
N ALA A 294 -14.07 -11.96 16.55
CA ALA A 294 -13.78 -10.52 16.37
C ALA A 294 -14.41 -9.68 17.48
N ASN A 295 -15.61 -10.03 17.97
CA ASN A 295 -16.23 -9.34 19.11
C ASN A 295 -15.41 -9.54 20.40
N ARG A 296 -14.84 -10.71 20.64
CA ARG A 296 -13.93 -10.93 21.78
C ARG A 296 -12.64 -10.11 21.65
N LEU A 297 -12.06 -9.99 20.43
CA LEU A 297 -10.94 -9.08 20.19
C LEU A 297 -11.33 -7.62 20.39
N LYS A 298 -12.55 -7.23 20.03
CA LYS A 298 -13.10 -5.89 20.29
C LYS A 298 -13.19 -5.59 21.79
N GLU A 299 -13.76 -6.51 22.58
CA GLU A 299 -13.80 -6.37 24.05
C GLU A 299 -12.40 -6.26 24.65
N PHE A 300 -11.46 -7.07 24.15
CA PHE A 300 -10.04 -6.98 24.55
C PHE A 300 -9.46 -5.58 24.26
N ALA A 301 -9.67 -5.01 23.07
CA ALA A 301 -9.19 -3.70 22.71
C ALA A 301 -9.84 -2.59 23.55
N GLU A 302 -11.18 -2.62 23.69
CA GLU A 302 -11.97 -1.65 24.45
C GLU A 302 -11.58 -1.63 25.95
N SER A 303 -11.26 -2.78 26.54
CA SER A 303 -10.76 -2.86 27.91
C SER A 303 -9.42 -2.11 28.12
N ARG A 304 -8.74 -1.78 27.04
CA ARG A 304 -7.47 -1.02 26.99
C ARG A 304 -7.63 0.37 26.38
N SER A 305 -8.87 0.83 26.23
CA SER A 305 -9.22 2.13 25.65
C SER A 305 -8.79 2.27 24.17
N HIS A 306 -8.83 1.17 23.44
CA HIS A 306 -8.56 1.10 22.01
C HIS A 306 -9.73 0.50 21.24
N THR A 307 -9.75 0.73 19.92
CA THR A 307 -10.75 0.12 19.01
C THR A 307 -10.20 -1.18 18.40
N LEU A 308 -11.07 -2.01 17.84
CA LEU A 308 -10.65 -3.21 17.11
C LEU A 308 -9.81 -2.89 15.86
N PRO A 309 -10.12 -1.86 15.04
CA PRO A 309 -9.23 -1.42 13.96
C PRO A 309 -7.83 -1.06 14.45
N GLN A 310 -7.72 -0.33 15.58
CA GLN A 310 -6.43 0.00 16.18
C GLN A 310 -5.64 -1.24 16.60
N LEU A 311 -6.31 -2.24 17.18
CA LEU A 311 -5.69 -3.53 17.52
C LEU A 311 -5.15 -4.23 16.27
N ALA A 312 -5.96 -4.32 15.22
CA ALA A 312 -5.57 -4.98 13.98
C ALA A 312 -4.36 -4.31 13.32
N ILE A 313 -4.35 -2.96 13.29
CA ILE A 313 -3.23 -2.18 12.77
C ILE A 313 -1.98 -2.35 13.66
N ALA A 314 -2.13 -2.24 14.98
CA ALA A 314 -1.03 -2.42 15.93
C ALA A 314 -0.36 -3.79 15.75
N TRP A 315 -1.18 -4.84 15.61
CA TRP A 315 -0.69 -6.21 15.45
C TRP A 315 0.10 -6.39 14.15
N VAL A 316 -0.37 -5.84 13.02
CA VAL A 316 0.37 -5.90 11.75
C VAL A 316 1.63 -5.02 11.81
N ALA A 317 1.50 -3.80 12.31
CA ALA A 317 2.56 -2.80 12.32
C ALA A 317 3.72 -3.12 13.27
N MET A 318 3.50 -3.99 14.29
CA MET A 318 4.55 -4.39 15.22
C MET A 318 5.66 -5.23 14.59
N HIS A 319 5.39 -5.89 13.48
CA HIS A 319 6.35 -6.75 12.83
C HIS A 319 7.38 -5.95 12.03
N ASP A 320 8.66 -6.18 12.27
CA ASP A 320 9.76 -5.43 11.64
C ASP A 320 9.85 -5.64 10.13
N PHE A 321 9.39 -6.79 9.63
CA PHE A 321 9.35 -7.06 8.19
C PHE A 321 8.27 -6.27 7.44
N VAL A 322 7.31 -5.66 8.13
CA VAL A 322 6.25 -4.84 7.51
C VAL A 322 6.78 -3.44 7.26
N GLY A 323 6.95 -3.06 6.00
CA GLY A 323 7.31 -1.68 5.61
C GLY A 323 6.15 -0.72 5.81
N THR A 324 4.95 -1.13 5.41
CA THR A 324 3.70 -0.39 5.63
C THR A 324 2.51 -1.34 5.69
N CYS A 325 1.55 -1.10 6.60
CA CYS A 325 0.28 -1.81 6.64
C CYS A 325 -0.83 -0.97 6.00
N LEU A 326 -1.48 -1.51 4.98
CA LEU A 326 -2.54 -0.83 4.25
C LEU A 326 -3.89 -1.05 4.93
N ALA A 327 -4.58 0.03 5.24
CA ALA A 327 -5.96 0.01 5.69
C ALA A 327 -6.85 0.80 4.71
N GLY A 328 -8.00 0.23 4.36
CA GLY A 328 -9.03 0.95 3.63
C GLY A 328 -9.70 1.97 4.56
N MET A 329 -9.84 3.21 4.09
CA MET A 329 -10.45 4.31 4.83
C MET A 329 -11.27 5.15 3.86
N ILE A 330 -12.50 5.49 4.21
CA ILE A 330 -13.42 6.25 3.35
C ILE A 330 -13.91 7.56 3.99
N THR A 331 -13.67 7.73 5.30
CA THR A 331 -14.05 8.93 6.04
C THR A 331 -12.89 9.49 6.87
N PRO A 332 -12.88 10.80 7.17
CA PRO A 332 -11.91 11.39 8.10
C PRO A 332 -11.88 10.72 9.48
N ALA A 333 -13.05 10.30 9.99
CA ALA A 333 -13.16 9.64 11.30
C ALA A 333 -12.44 8.28 11.33
N GLU A 334 -12.56 7.47 10.26
CA GLU A 334 -11.81 6.22 10.13
C GLU A 334 -10.30 6.46 10.05
N VAL A 335 -9.88 7.52 9.39
CA VAL A 335 -8.45 7.91 9.33
C VAL A 335 -7.94 8.26 10.72
N GLU A 336 -8.69 9.07 11.50
CA GLU A 336 -8.34 9.47 12.86
C GLU A 336 -8.23 8.28 13.80
N ASP A 337 -9.16 7.33 13.69
CA ASP A 337 -9.15 6.11 14.49
C ASP A 337 -7.94 5.24 14.12
N ASN A 338 -7.77 4.92 12.84
CA ASN A 338 -6.76 4.00 12.35
C ASN A 338 -5.32 4.50 12.59
N VAL A 339 -5.06 5.81 12.45
CA VAL A 339 -3.72 6.39 12.67
C VAL A 339 -3.22 6.14 14.08
N THR A 340 -4.08 6.09 15.07
CA THR A 340 -3.68 5.86 16.46
C THR A 340 -3.22 4.42 16.73
N GLY A 341 -3.61 3.47 15.87
CA GLY A 341 -3.21 2.06 15.99
C GLY A 341 -1.70 1.85 15.89
N VAL A 342 -0.96 2.67 15.13
CA VAL A 342 0.50 2.51 14.99
C VAL A 342 1.29 2.87 16.26
N ASP A 343 0.66 3.54 17.22
CA ASP A 343 1.29 3.92 18.49
C ASP A 343 1.17 2.83 19.55
N TRP A 344 0.22 1.91 19.39
CA TRP A 344 -0.02 0.86 20.38
C TRP A 344 1.06 -0.23 20.27
N SER A 345 1.84 -0.38 21.33
CA SER A 345 2.83 -1.46 21.45
C SER A 345 2.23 -2.59 22.28
N LEU A 346 1.96 -3.72 21.65
CA LEU A 346 1.39 -4.90 22.28
C LEU A 346 2.44 -5.61 23.16
N ALA A 347 2.12 -5.78 24.43
CA ALA A 347 2.97 -6.53 25.36
C ALA A 347 2.91 -8.05 25.12
N PRO A 348 3.94 -8.83 25.49
CA PRO A 348 3.93 -10.29 25.29
C PRO A 348 2.70 -11.00 25.91
N ALA A 349 2.22 -10.54 27.06
CA ALA A 349 1.01 -11.10 27.68
C ALA A 349 -0.26 -10.78 26.88
N GLU A 350 -0.31 -9.61 26.23
CA GLU A 350 -1.42 -9.23 25.35
C GLU A 350 -1.43 -10.08 24.08
N LEU A 351 -0.26 -10.35 23.48
CA LEU A 351 -0.13 -11.24 22.32
C LEU A 351 -0.61 -12.65 22.65
N GLN A 352 -0.26 -13.19 23.83
CA GLN A 352 -0.75 -14.49 24.27
C GLN A 352 -2.28 -14.53 24.46
N GLU A 353 -2.89 -13.43 24.91
CA GLU A 353 -4.35 -13.33 25.02
C GLU A 353 -5.00 -13.24 23.64
N ILE A 354 -4.43 -12.43 22.73
CA ILE A 354 -4.87 -12.34 21.34
C ILE A 354 -4.82 -13.73 20.69
N ASP A 355 -3.72 -14.47 20.81
CA ASP A 355 -3.57 -15.80 20.24
C ASP A 355 -4.62 -16.78 20.81
N ARG A 356 -4.95 -16.70 22.11
CA ARG A 356 -6.02 -17.51 22.71
C ARG A 356 -7.40 -17.18 22.14
N ILE A 357 -7.66 -15.91 21.82
CA ILE A 357 -8.91 -15.51 21.18
C ILE A 357 -8.94 -15.99 19.73
N LEU A 358 -7.84 -15.83 19.00
CA LEU A 358 -7.70 -16.23 17.60
C LEU A 358 -7.82 -17.76 17.40
N ALA A 359 -7.53 -18.57 18.40
CA ALA A 359 -7.75 -20.02 18.35
C ALA A 359 -9.22 -20.42 18.13
N GLY A 360 -10.18 -19.48 18.32
CA GLY A 360 -11.59 -19.66 17.98
C GLY A 360 -11.94 -19.34 16.52
N ALA A 361 -11.00 -18.87 15.71
CA ALA A 361 -11.24 -18.53 14.31
C ALA A 361 -11.46 -19.80 13.45
N ALA A 362 -12.16 -19.60 12.33
CA ALA A 362 -12.47 -20.68 11.39
C ALA A 362 -12.10 -20.28 9.95
N GLY A 363 -11.73 -21.26 9.13
CA GLY A 363 -11.38 -21.06 7.72
C GLY A 363 -10.06 -20.32 7.51
N THR A 364 -9.12 -20.42 8.45
CA THR A 364 -7.79 -19.81 8.38
C THR A 364 -6.75 -20.65 7.64
N GLU A 365 -7.12 -21.87 7.25
CA GLU A 365 -6.24 -22.80 6.51
C GLU A 365 -6.50 -22.68 5.01
N GLY A 366 -5.43 -22.59 4.23
CA GLY A 366 -5.48 -22.50 2.77
C GLY A 366 -4.09 -22.69 2.15
N ALA A 367 -4.00 -22.54 0.82
CA ALA A 367 -2.72 -22.52 0.14
C ALA A 367 -1.81 -21.41 0.72
N ASP A 368 -0.51 -21.66 0.73
CA ASP A 368 0.51 -20.72 1.25
C ASP A 368 0.70 -19.45 0.39
N HIS A 369 -0.11 -19.28 -0.62
CA HIS A 369 -0.09 -18.13 -1.53
C HIS A 369 -1.52 -17.74 -1.94
N TYR A 370 -1.64 -16.53 -2.46
CA TYR A 370 -2.86 -16.01 -3.04
C TYR A 370 -3.25 -16.81 -4.29
N VAL A 371 -4.48 -17.32 -4.34
CA VAL A 371 -5.03 -17.97 -5.52
C VAL A 371 -6.01 -17.03 -6.19
N VAL A 372 -5.63 -16.48 -7.35
CA VAL A 372 -6.55 -15.78 -8.24
C VAL A 372 -7.41 -16.85 -8.92
N LYS A 373 -8.70 -16.85 -8.64
CA LYS A 373 -9.69 -17.69 -9.33
C LYS A 373 -10.44 -16.88 -10.36
#